data_20e5ceebbc32f1dcff15878be0b66d25
#
_entry.id   20e5ceebbc32f1dcff15878be0b66d25
#
_cell.length_a   1.000
_cell.length_b   1.000
_cell.length_c   1.000
_cell.angle_alpha   90.00
_cell.angle_beta   90.00
_cell.angle_gamma   90.00
#
_symmetry.space_group_name_H-M   'P 1'
#
loop_
_entity.id
_entity.type
_entity.pdbx_description
1 polymer ?
#
loop_
_entity_poly.entity_id
_entity_poly.type
_entity_poly.pdbx_seq_one_letter_code
_entity_poly.pdbx_strand_id
1 'polypeptide(L)'
;MNILYLTEDYYHSKVHNNLIYNILEQDKDLKIYVFTPIRNNRIGSTLEKSFKHHKRLIELAAPIDISIKLYRLDFWAKIRCKVRLIEQNVPIKTIDAILCATLFTEGCVAQLLNKKYNIPYSVTVRGTDCNFYSHKMFHLWFWGNKVIRKAGAIIFVTPTIKNEMMSILHYRNLRKRLSQGIIINNGIDNIWLENKHVELCSLNESIKILYIGRFDSNKNVVRLLEAINELRTKYPIEITLIGGDGDQQHLIENEISMHGEYIHYLGKIYDKEKLMSIVRKNDIFAMVSHGETFGLVYAECLTQGLPLLYTLKTGFDNMYPQGYVGYGVDSYSKESIEDGLIKIINEYDQLRKNVNQLNFDRYSWGLIAKNYYSILSTL
;
A
#
# COMPACT_ATOMS: atom_id res chain seq x y z
N MET A 1 14.16 14.57 19.84
CA MET A 1 13.75 15.04 18.50
C MET A 1 12.24 15.11 18.40
N ASN A 2 11.68 16.20 17.83
CA ASN A 2 10.25 16.40 17.63
C ASN A 2 9.91 16.30 16.14
N ILE A 3 9.07 15.35 15.77
CA ILE A 3 8.67 15.11 14.37
C ILE A 3 7.21 15.55 14.19
N LEU A 4 6.92 16.23 13.08
CA LEU A 4 5.56 16.44 12.60
C LEU A 4 5.24 15.46 11.47
N TYR A 5 4.31 14.55 11.72
CA TYR A 5 3.81 13.62 10.70
C TYR A 5 2.53 14.14 10.07
N LEU A 6 2.53 14.31 8.76
CA LEU A 6 1.40 14.79 7.98
C LEU A 6 0.75 13.65 7.19
N THR A 7 -0.55 13.41 7.40
CA THR A 7 -1.32 12.39 6.69
C THR A 7 -2.80 12.72 6.66
N GLU A 8 -3.52 12.32 5.61
CA GLU A 8 -4.99 12.45 5.52
C GLU A 8 -5.73 11.20 6.05
N ASP A 9 -5.05 10.09 6.29
CA ASP A 9 -5.70 8.79 6.55
C ASP A 9 -5.17 8.06 7.79
N TYR A 10 -4.74 8.80 8.82
CA TYR A 10 -4.17 8.19 10.02
C TYR A 10 -5.14 7.22 10.69
N TYR A 11 -6.36 7.65 10.97
CA TYR A 11 -7.35 6.88 11.73
C TYR A 11 -7.97 5.70 10.97
N HIS A 12 -7.81 5.64 9.66
CA HIS A 12 -8.38 4.58 8.81
C HIS A 12 -7.32 3.65 8.21
N SER A 13 -6.05 3.91 8.47
CA SER A 13 -4.94 3.16 7.89
C SER A 13 -4.03 2.56 8.96
N LYS A 14 -4.07 1.23 9.10
CA LYS A 14 -3.13 0.51 9.96
C LYS A 14 -1.67 0.74 9.57
N VAL A 15 -1.39 1.00 8.28
CA VAL A 15 -0.04 1.28 7.77
C VAL A 15 0.56 2.52 8.44
N HIS A 16 -0.21 3.61 8.52
CA HIS A 16 0.27 4.85 9.15
C HIS A 16 0.46 4.70 10.66
N ASN A 17 -0.47 4.00 11.32
CA ASN A 17 -0.38 3.75 12.75
C ASN A 17 0.84 2.90 13.10
N ASN A 18 1.00 1.75 12.42
CA ASN A 18 2.13 0.85 12.66
C ASN A 18 3.46 1.56 12.40
N LEU A 19 3.56 2.34 11.32
CA LEU A 19 4.76 3.12 11.03
C LEU A 19 5.12 4.06 12.20
N ILE A 20 4.17 4.86 12.65
CA ILE A 20 4.42 5.88 13.68
C ILE A 20 4.73 5.26 15.03
N TYR A 21 4.01 4.22 15.45
CA TYR A 21 4.30 3.51 16.69
C TYR A 21 5.71 2.90 16.68
N ASN A 22 6.09 2.26 15.58
CA ASN A 22 7.42 1.65 15.49
C ASN A 22 8.55 2.69 15.35
N ILE A 23 8.30 3.87 14.77
CA ILE A 23 9.26 4.98 14.79
C ILE A 23 9.46 5.48 16.22
N LEU A 24 8.40 5.63 17.02
CA LEU A 24 8.50 6.05 18.43
C LEU A 24 9.36 5.12 19.28
N GLU A 25 9.42 3.83 18.95
CA GLU A 25 10.23 2.84 19.66
C GLU A 25 11.72 2.91 19.30
N GLN A 26 12.11 3.68 18.26
CA GLN A 26 13.53 3.81 17.87
C GLN A 26 14.32 4.71 18.83
N ASP A 27 13.65 5.64 19.52
CA ASP A 27 14.31 6.59 20.42
C ASP A 27 13.35 7.01 21.54
N LYS A 28 13.80 6.92 22.80
CA LYS A 28 13.00 7.24 23.99
C LYS A 28 12.68 8.73 24.13
N ASP A 29 13.51 9.58 23.56
CA ASP A 29 13.35 11.04 23.60
C ASP A 29 12.59 11.59 22.40
N LEU A 30 12.18 10.70 21.48
CA LEU A 30 11.41 11.06 20.32
C LEU A 30 9.97 11.43 20.67
N LYS A 31 9.48 12.54 20.12
CA LYS A 31 8.09 12.99 20.22
C LYS A 31 7.51 13.19 18.83
N ILE A 32 6.33 12.65 18.58
CA ILE A 32 5.67 12.76 17.28
C ILE A 32 4.33 13.48 17.41
N TYR A 33 4.16 14.52 16.61
CA TYR A 33 2.90 15.22 16.40
C TYR A 33 2.29 14.69 15.11
N VAL A 34 1.13 14.05 15.18
CA VAL A 34 0.41 13.57 13.99
C VAL A 34 -0.69 14.55 13.65
N PHE A 35 -0.61 15.16 12.49
CA PHE A 35 -1.66 16.03 11.98
C PHE A 35 -2.47 15.30 10.92
N THR A 36 -3.78 15.13 11.20
CA THR A 36 -4.74 14.54 10.28
C THR A 36 -5.96 15.44 10.13
N PRO A 37 -6.24 15.94 8.92
CA PRO A 37 -7.46 16.69 8.67
C PRO A 37 -8.68 15.76 8.66
N ILE A 38 -9.71 16.06 9.45
CA ILE A 38 -10.94 15.28 9.52
C ILE A 38 -12.07 16.02 8.79
N ARG A 39 -12.77 15.30 7.95
CA ARG A 39 -14.01 15.81 7.31
C ARG A 39 -15.14 15.82 8.32
N ASN A 40 -15.93 16.90 8.37
CA ASN A 40 -17.00 17.09 9.34
C ASN A 40 -17.99 15.91 9.43
N ASN A 41 -18.30 15.23 8.32
CA ASN A 41 -19.16 14.06 8.28
C ASN A 41 -18.53 12.76 8.83
N ARG A 42 -17.26 12.78 9.26
CA ARG A 42 -16.52 11.62 9.80
C ARG A 42 -15.99 11.83 11.22
N ILE A 43 -16.32 12.95 11.86
CA ILE A 43 -15.77 13.31 13.19
C ILE A 43 -16.13 12.23 14.23
N GLY A 44 -17.41 11.84 14.34
CA GLY A 44 -17.86 10.85 15.32
C GLY A 44 -17.17 9.50 15.16
N SER A 45 -17.20 8.92 13.96
CA SER A 45 -16.57 7.62 13.66
C SER A 45 -15.03 7.61 13.77
N THR A 46 -14.39 8.78 13.75
CA THR A 46 -12.95 8.93 13.84
C THR A 46 -12.48 9.01 15.30
N LEU A 47 -13.23 9.70 16.15
CA LEU A 47 -12.92 9.82 17.59
C LEU A 47 -13.08 8.49 18.34
N GLU A 48 -14.00 7.62 17.91
CA GLU A 48 -14.18 6.27 18.48
C GLU A 48 -13.00 5.32 18.15
N LYS A 49 -12.18 5.66 17.18
CA LYS A 49 -11.02 4.85 16.73
C LYS A 49 -9.70 5.34 17.30
N SER A 50 -9.69 6.14 18.38
CA SER A 50 -8.46 6.59 18.98
C SER A 50 -7.63 5.39 19.45
N PHE A 51 -6.47 5.23 18.82
CA PHE A 51 -5.52 4.18 19.15
C PHE A 51 -4.83 4.49 20.50
N LYS A 52 -4.16 3.50 21.05
CA LYS A 52 -3.49 3.55 22.36
C LYS A 52 -2.82 4.92 22.63
N HIS A 53 -3.28 5.62 23.63
CA HIS A 53 -2.66 6.87 24.08
C HIS A 53 -1.20 6.63 24.48
N HIS A 54 -0.29 7.18 23.71
CA HIS A 54 1.13 7.16 24.04
C HIS A 54 1.58 8.57 24.45
N LYS A 55 2.24 8.72 25.61
CA LYS A 55 2.63 10.04 26.14
C LYS A 55 3.50 10.89 25.18
N ARG A 56 4.21 10.25 24.27
CA ARG A 56 5.09 10.87 23.27
C ARG A 56 4.43 11.06 21.91
N LEU A 57 3.19 10.60 21.73
CA LEU A 57 2.40 10.71 20.51
C LEU A 57 1.27 11.70 20.74
N ILE A 58 1.29 12.81 20.01
CA ILE A 58 0.26 13.84 20.09
C ILE A 58 -0.53 13.83 18.80
N GLU A 59 -1.74 13.31 18.86
CA GLU A 59 -2.64 13.23 17.72
C GLU A 59 -3.48 14.51 17.63
N LEU A 60 -3.41 15.17 16.47
CA LEU A 60 -4.14 16.38 16.16
C LEU A 60 -5.13 16.11 15.04
N ALA A 61 -6.31 15.72 15.41
CA ALA A 61 -7.46 15.57 14.55
C ALA A 61 -8.11 16.95 14.33
N ALA A 62 -7.79 17.60 13.21
CA ALA A 62 -8.31 18.94 12.95
C ALA A 62 -9.50 18.90 12.01
N PRO A 63 -10.71 19.31 12.44
CA PRO A 63 -11.87 19.39 11.56
C PRO A 63 -11.62 20.41 10.45
N ILE A 64 -11.82 19.98 9.21
CA ILE A 64 -11.82 20.85 8.05
C ILE A 64 -13.26 21.04 7.59
N ASP A 65 -13.74 22.26 7.60
CA ASP A 65 -15.05 22.60 7.04
C ASP A 65 -15.05 22.40 5.53
N ILE A 66 -15.83 21.41 5.07
CA ILE A 66 -15.97 21.04 3.66
C ILE A 66 -17.28 21.61 3.08
N SER A 67 -18.04 22.38 3.85
CA SER A 67 -19.32 22.97 3.42
C SER A 67 -19.18 23.87 2.20
N ILE A 68 -17.99 24.38 1.95
CA ILE A 68 -17.69 25.18 0.77
C ILE A 68 -17.44 24.22 -0.41
N LYS A 69 -18.40 24.11 -1.33
CA LYS A 69 -18.22 23.34 -2.59
C LYS A 69 -16.94 23.71 -3.34
N LEU A 70 -16.53 24.99 -3.30
CA LEU A 70 -15.27 25.51 -3.83
C LEU A 70 -14.03 24.92 -3.16
N TYR A 71 -14.09 24.51 -1.89
CA TYR A 71 -12.98 23.93 -1.17
C TYR A 71 -12.51 22.57 -1.74
N ARG A 72 -13.42 21.81 -2.34
CA ARG A 72 -13.08 20.57 -3.08
C ARG A 72 -12.34 20.86 -4.39
N LEU A 73 -12.58 22.01 -5.00
CA LEU A 73 -12.01 22.42 -6.28
C LEU A 73 -10.74 23.27 -6.09
N ASP A 74 -10.61 23.98 -4.96
CA ASP A 74 -9.44 24.80 -4.66
C ASP A 74 -8.42 24.03 -3.81
N PHE A 75 -7.48 23.39 -4.49
CA PHE A 75 -6.35 22.69 -3.86
C PHE A 75 -5.58 23.60 -2.90
N TRP A 76 -5.36 24.88 -3.28
CA TRP A 76 -4.55 25.80 -2.49
C TRP A 76 -5.27 26.32 -1.25
N ALA A 77 -6.57 26.53 -1.30
CA ALA A 77 -7.35 26.85 -0.10
C ALA A 77 -7.22 25.72 0.94
N LYS A 78 -7.29 24.46 0.49
CA LYS A 78 -7.08 23.28 1.33
C LYS A 78 -5.68 23.27 1.96
N ILE A 79 -4.62 23.52 1.18
CA ILE A 79 -3.24 23.52 1.68
C ILE A 79 -3.04 24.66 2.68
N ARG A 80 -3.48 25.89 2.38
CA ARG A 80 -3.37 27.03 3.30
C ARG A 80 -4.15 26.81 4.60
N CYS A 81 -5.33 26.18 4.54
CA CYS A 81 -6.10 25.84 5.73
C CYS A 81 -5.34 24.86 6.61
N LYS A 82 -4.75 23.78 6.04
CA LYS A 82 -3.92 22.85 6.78
C LYS A 82 -2.73 23.53 7.46
N VAL A 83 -2.01 24.38 6.75
CA VAL A 83 -0.89 25.15 7.32
C VAL A 83 -1.34 25.98 8.52
N ARG A 84 -2.46 26.74 8.39
CA ARG A 84 -3.01 27.54 9.49
C ARG A 84 -3.38 26.69 10.71
N LEU A 85 -4.06 25.57 10.50
CA LEU A 85 -4.45 24.64 11.58
C LEU A 85 -3.21 24.05 12.29
N ILE A 86 -2.16 23.73 11.55
CA ILE A 86 -0.90 23.27 12.13
C ILE A 86 -0.27 24.38 12.96
N GLU A 87 -0.17 25.61 12.47
CA GLU A 87 0.40 26.76 13.17
C GLU A 87 -0.35 27.10 14.48
N GLN A 88 -1.66 26.83 14.51
CA GLN A 88 -2.48 27.06 15.71
C GLN A 88 -2.36 25.98 16.78
N ASN A 89 -2.10 24.73 16.38
CA ASN A 89 -2.23 23.57 17.26
C ASN A 89 -0.92 22.81 17.51
N VAL A 90 0.12 23.05 16.71
CA VAL A 90 1.44 22.43 16.86
C VAL A 90 2.45 23.48 17.33
N PRO A 91 3.33 23.19 18.28
CA PRO A 91 4.42 24.08 18.64
C PRO A 91 5.49 24.08 17.53
N ILE A 92 5.15 24.67 16.39
CA ILE A 92 5.88 24.54 15.11
C ILE A 92 7.36 24.92 15.22
N LYS A 93 7.72 25.83 16.11
CA LYS A 93 9.11 26.26 16.34
C LYS A 93 9.97 25.20 17.05
N THR A 94 9.37 24.19 17.62
CA THR A 94 10.08 23.07 18.29
C THR A 94 10.17 21.83 17.41
N ILE A 95 9.60 21.87 16.20
CA ILE A 95 9.64 20.75 15.27
C ILE A 95 10.99 20.71 14.55
N ASP A 96 11.67 19.58 14.64
CA ASP A 96 12.98 19.35 14.05
C ASP A 96 12.86 18.85 12.59
N ALA A 97 11.85 18.01 12.28
CA ALA A 97 11.65 17.47 10.94
C ALA A 97 10.17 17.20 10.64
N ILE A 98 9.79 17.21 9.35
CA ILE A 98 8.45 16.86 8.90
C ILE A 98 8.52 15.59 8.05
N LEU A 99 7.68 14.61 8.37
CA LEU A 99 7.44 13.40 7.57
C LEU A 99 6.10 13.52 6.86
N CYS A 100 6.08 13.43 5.53
CA CYS A 100 4.87 13.52 4.72
C CYS A 100 4.46 12.14 4.21
N ALA A 101 3.21 11.78 4.42
CA ALA A 101 2.65 10.51 3.94
C ALA A 101 2.45 10.48 2.41
N THR A 102 2.33 11.66 1.75
CA THR A 102 2.23 11.79 0.29
C THR A 102 3.04 12.97 -0.25
N LEU A 103 3.30 12.94 -1.56
CA LEU A 103 4.07 13.98 -2.24
C LEU A 103 3.28 15.29 -2.41
N PHE A 104 2.02 15.21 -2.87
CA PHE A 104 1.29 16.43 -3.26
C PHE A 104 0.58 17.09 -2.09
N THR A 105 -0.33 16.43 -1.41
CA THR A 105 -1.14 17.07 -0.37
C THR A 105 -0.32 17.43 0.86
N GLU A 106 0.39 16.51 1.43
CA GLU A 106 1.23 16.72 2.60
C GLU A 106 2.55 17.40 2.24
N GLY A 107 3.16 17.01 1.12
CA GLY A 107 4.40 17.62 0.64
C GLY A 107 4.27 19.12 0.34
N CYS A 108 3.13 19.58 -0.21
CA CYS A 108 2.88 21.02 -0.40
C CYS A 108 2.73 21.75 0.93
N VAL A 109 2.09 21.15 1.94
CA VAL A 109 2.02 21.70 3.30
C VAL A 109 3.42 21.85 3.89
N ALA A 110 4.21 20.77 3.86
CA ALA A 110 5.57 20.76 4.39
C ALA A 110 6.47 21.77 3.67
N GLN A 111 6.33 21.92 2.35
CA GLN A 111 7.09 22.89 1.57
C GLN A 111 6.77 24.35 1.97
N LEU A 112 5.51 24.67 2.32
CA LEU A 112 5.16 25.99 2.84
C LEU A 112 5.72 26.22 4.25
N LEU A 113 5.66 25.21 5.13
CA LEU A 113 6.24 25.26 6.47
C LEU A 113 7.78 25.38 6.40
N ASN A 114 8.43 24.61 5.52
CA ASN A 114 9.87 24.73 5.26
C ASN A 114 10.25 26.15 4.82
N LYS A 115 9.48 26.75 3.88
CA LYS A 115 9.73 28.12 3.44
C LYS A 115 9.62 29.15 4.57
N LYS A 116 8.69 28.95 5.52
CA LYS A 116 8.39 29.92 6.59
C LYS A 116 9.27 29.72 7.84
N TYR A 117 9.54 28.46 8.21
CA TYR A 117 10.20 28.10 9.47
C TYR A 117 11.53 27.39 9.30
N ASN A 118 11.95 27.14 8.06
CA ASN A 118 13.18 26.42 7.69
C ASN A 118 13.24 24.98 8.23
N ILE A 119 12.09 24.34 8.48
CA ILE A 119 12.01 22.96 8.97
C ILE A 119 12.25 22.01 7.79
N PRO A 120 13.23 21.09 7.84
CA PRO A 120 13.47 20.11 6.81
C PRO A 120 12.33 19.08 6.73
N TYR A 121 12.14 18.45 5.56
CA TYR A 121 11.07 17.49 5.37
C TYR A 121 11.44 16.37 4.41
N SER A 122 10.83 15.21 4.65
CA SER A 122 10.82 14.07 3.74
C SER A 122 9.42 13.82 3.19
N VAL A 123 9.35 13.26 1.98
CA VAL A 123 8.07 12.90 1.34
C VAL A 123 8.05 11.43 0.97
N THR A 124 6.92 10.77 1.22
CA THR A 124 6.67 9.41 0.74
C THR A 124 5.82 9.48 -0.51
N VAL A 125 6.27 8.88 -1.61
CA VAL A 125 5.55 8.84 -2.89
C VAL A 125 4.76 7.54 -2.96
N ARG A 126 3.46 7.67 -3.20
CA ARG A 126 2.50 6.55 -3.26
C ARG A 126 1.80 6.47 -4.62
N GLY A 127 1.06 5.40 -4.86
CA GLY A 127 0.32 5.21 -6.11
C GLY A 127 -0.60 6.37 -6.47
N THR A 128 -1.26 7.02 -5.51
CA THR A 128 -2.11 8.19 -5.76
C THR A 128 -1.31 9.38 -6.32
N ASP A 129 -0.06 9.56 -5.87
CA ASP A 129 0.80 10.63 -6.39
C ASP A 129 1.15 10.41 -7.86
N CYS A 130 1.41 9.16 -8.27
CA CYS A 130 1.64 8.79 -9.66
C CYS A 130 0.34 8.82 -10.48
N ASN A 131 -0.62 7.96 -10.13
CA ASN A 131 -1.78 7.64 -10.98
C ASN A 131 -2.79 8.79 -11.09
N PHE A 132 -2.88 9.63 -10.07
CA PHE A 132 -3.84 10.73 -10.06
C PHE A 132 -3.16 12.09 -10.21
N TYR A 133 -2.29 12.48 -9.27
CA TYR A 133 -1.74 13.83 -9.27
C TYR A 133 -0.78 14.07 -10.44
N SER A 134 0.13 13.15 -10.69
CA SER A 134 1.14 13.31 -11.74
C SER A 134 0.60 13.14 -13.16
N HIS A 135 -0.45 12.34 -13.36
CA HIS A 135 -1.04 12.12 -14.68
C HIS A 135 -2.24 13.00 -14.99
N LYS A 136 -3.10 13.29 -14.00
CA LYS A 136 -4.40 13.96 -14.22
C LYS A 136 -4.44 15.43 -13.78
N MET A 137 -3.55 15.86 -12.86
CA MET A 137 -3.59 17.20 -12.26
C MET A 137 -2.43 18.06 -12.73
N PHE A 138 -2.35 18.30 -14.05
CA PHE A 138 -1.24 19.02 -14.70
C PHE A 138 -0.96 20.42 -14.11
N HIS A 139 -1.98 21.12 -13.63
CA HIS A 139 -1.83 22.43 -12.97
C HIS A 139 -1.06 22.36 -11.63
N LEU A 140 -0.88 21.16 -11.05
CA LEU A 140 -0.10 20.96 -9.83
C LEU A 140 1.35 20.52 -10.09
N TRP A 141 1.75 20.21 -11.33
CA TRP A 141 3.08 19.70 -11.65
C TRP A 141 4.21 20.63 -11.20
N PHE A 142 4.04 21.94 -11.39
CA PHE A 142 5.02 22.92 -10.92
C PHE A 142 5.28 22.79 -9.40
N TRP A 143 4.25 22.53 -8.63
CA TRP A 143 4.35 22.39 -7.18
C TRP A 143 4.93 21.05 -6.78
N GLY A 144 4.56 19.96 -7.42
CA GLY A 144 5.21 18.66 -7.26
C GLY A 144 6.72 18.75 -7.52
N ASN A 145 7.13 19.42 -8.60
CA ASN A 145 8.53 19.70 -8.90
C ASN A 145 9.23 20.48 -7.77
N LYS A 146 8.56 21.47 -7.20
CA LYS A 146 9.12 22.28 -6.11
C LYS A 146 9.27 21.48 -4.82
N VAL A 147 8.27 20.65 -4.49
CA VAL A 147 8.34 19.74 -3.34
C VAL A 147 9.51 18.78 -3.49
N ILE A 148 9.64 18.10 -4.65
CA ILE A 148 10.72 17.14 -4.92
C ILE A 148 12.10 17.81 -4.81
N ARG A 149 12.27 19.02 -5.33
CA ARG A 149 13.55 19.77 -5.28
C ARG A 149 13.97 20.12 -3.87
N LYS A 150 13.02 20.45 -2.99
CA LYS A 150 13.27 20.97 -1.64
C LYS A 150 13.21 19.93 -0.54
N ALA A 151 12.61 18.76 -0.81
CA ALA A 151 12.60 17.66 0.14
C ALA A 151 14.03 17.23 0.51
N GLY A 152 14.34 17.05 1.78
CA GLY A 152 15.59 16.48 2.22
C GLY A 152 15.73 15.02 1.77
N ALA A 153 14.65 14.23 1.86
CA ALA A 153 14.60 12.86 1.37
C ALA A 153 13.30 12.58 0.59
N ILE A 154 13.39 11.65 -0.36
CA ILE A 154 12.26 11.12 -1.14
C ILE A 154 12.21 9.62 -0.91
N ILE A 155 11.06 9.13 -0.45
CA ILE A 155 10.81 7.73 -0.15
C ILE A 155 9.77 7.19 -1.11
N PHE A 156 10.04 6.06 -1.73
CA PHE A 156 9.10 5.35 -2.61
C PHE A 156 8.63 4.07 -1.92
N VAL A 157 7.34 3.79 -1.96
CA VAL A 157 6.82 2.56 -1.33
C VAL A 157 7.10 1.30 -2.15
N THR A 158 7.35 1.44 -3.47
CA THR A 158 7.71 0.32 -4.36
C THR A 158 8.67 0.75 -5.47
N PRO A 159 9.43 -0.19 -6.06
CA PRO A 159 10.25 0.08 -7.25
C PRO A 159 9.42 0.58 -8.44
N THR A 160 8.22 0.02 -8.64
CA THR A 160 7.32 0.42 -9.73
C THR A 160 6.94 1.89 -9.64
N ILE A 161 6.54 2.38 -8.47
CA ILE A 161 6.22 3.80 -8.25
C ILE A 161 7.45 4.68 -8.53
N LYS A 162 8.63 4.26 -8.12
CA LYS A 162 9.89 4.98 -8.42
C LYS A 162 10.13 5.06 -9.93
N ASN A 163 10.04 3.93 -10.63
CA ASN A 163 10.23 3.85 -12.07
C ASN A 163 9.19 4.67 -12.84
N GLU A 164 7.94 4.62 -12.43
CA GLU A 164 6.85 5.40 -13.00
C GLU A 164 7.11 6.91 -12.84
N MET A 165 7.45 7.38 -11.63
CA MET A 165 7.79 8.78 -11.40
C MET A 165 8.98 9.24 -12.26
N MET A 166 9.97 8.38 -12.46
CA MET A 166 11.13 8.68 -13.31
C MET A 166 10.80 8.71 -14.80
N SER A 167 9.77 7.98 -15.24
CA SER A 167 9.32 7.94 -16.64
C SER A 167 8.52 9.16 -17.04
N ILE A 168 7.86 9.82 -16.08
CA ILE A 168 6.98 10.97 -16.32
C ILE A 168 7.77 12.15 -16.90
N LEU A 169 7.33 12.64 -18.05
CA LEU A 169 8.05 13.63 -18.86
C LEU A 169 8.33 14.95 -18.14
N HIS A 170 7.36 15.47 -17.39
CA HIS A 170 7.52 16.73 -16.68
C HIS A 170 8.47 16.67 -15.49
N TYR A 171 8.88 15.45 -15.04
CA TYR A 171 9.93 15.25 -14.04
C TYR A 171 11.31 14.97 -14.64
N ARG A 172 11.48 15.05 -15.97
CA ARG A 172 12.77 14.74 -16.64
C ARG A 172 13.98 15.45 -16.03
N ASN A 173 13.82 16.71 -15.63
CA ASN A 173 14.87 17.54 -15.01
C ASN A 173 15.11 17.18 -13.52
N LEU A 174 14.33 16.27 -12.96
CA LEU A 174 14.42 15.79 -11.58
C LEU A 174 14.82 14.30 -11.50
N ARG A 175 15.06 13.65 -12.64
CA ARG A 175 15.41 12.21 -12.69
C ARG A 175 16.60 11.87 -11.79
N LYS A 176 17.65 12.70 -11.78
CA LYS A 176 18.80 12.50 -10.87
C LYS A 176 18.35 12.55 -9.40
N ARG A 177 17.47 13.46 -9.03
CA ARG A 177 16.94 13.56 -7.67
C ARG A 177 16.02 12.39 -7.32
N LEU A 178 15.13 11.98 -8.23
CA LEU A 178 14.25 10.84 -8.05
C LEU A 178 15.02 9.52 -7.99
N SER A 179 16.10 9.35 -8.79
CA SER A 179 16.92 8.14 -8.74
C SER A 179 17.61 7.95 -7.39
N GLN A 180 17.94 9.03 -6.67
CA GLN A 180 18.50 9.00 -5.32
C GLN A 180 17.45 8.67 -4.25
N GLY A 181 16.16 8.67 -4.58
CA GLY A 181 15.10 8.33 -3.66
C GLY A 181 15.19 6.88 -3.17
N ILE A 182 14.85 6.67 -1.91
CA ILE A 182 15.00 5.40 -1.19
C ILE A 182 13.70 4.60 -1.33
N ILE A 183 13.80 3.29 -1.52
CA ILE A 183 12.63 2.40 -1.53
C ILE A 183 12.46 1.85 -0.12
N ILE A 184 11.34 2.16 0.53
CA ILE A 184 10.94 1.59 1.82
C ILE A 184 9.50 1.07 1.68
N ASN A 185 9.36 -0.24 1.71
CA ASN A 185 8.08 -0.90 1.54
C ASN A 185 7.14 -0.66 2.73
N ASN A 186 5.85 -0.90 2.54
CA ASN A 186 4.94 -1.01 3.67
C ASN A 186 5.19 -2.33 4.39
N GLY A 187 5.05 -2.31 5.72
CA GLY A 187 5.18 -3.50 6.55
C GLY A 187 3.88 -4.32 6.60
N ILE A 188 4.03 -5.60 6.91
CA ILE A 188 2.93 -6.49 7.26
C ILE A 188 2.88 -6.72 8.78
N ASP A 189 1.80 -7.28 9.28
CA ASP A 189 1.69 -7.57 10.70
C ASP A 189 2.69 -8.65 11.13
N ASN A 190 3.31 -8.48 12.30
CA ASN A 190 4.35 -9.36 12.81
C ASN A 190 3.94 -10.83 12.87
N ILE A 191 2.65 -11.10 13.12
CA ILE A 191 2.14 -12.49 13.17
C ILE A 191 2.45 -13.27 11.89
N TRP A 192 2.48 -12.63 10.71
CA TRP A 192 2.86 -13.27 9.45
C TRP A 192 4.36 -13.57 9.39
N LEU A 193 5.18 -12.67 9.94
CA LEU A 193 6.65 -12.83 9.96
C LEU A 193 7.11 -13.85 10.99
N GLU A 194 6.41 -13.96 12.11
CA GLU A 194 6.69 -14.89 13.20
C GLU A 194 6.23 -16.30 12.88
N ASN A 195 5.17 -16.44 12.07
CA ASN A 195 4.57 -17.73 11.70
C ASN A 195 4.79 -18.08 10.22
N LYS A 196 6.00 -17.88 9.72
CA LYS A 196 6.35 -18.27 8.34
C LYS A 196 6.14 -19.76 8.12
N HIS A 197 5.67 -20.10 6.93
CA HIS A 197 5.48 -21.50 6.54
C HIS A 197 6.41 -21.85 5.37
N VAL A 198 7.38 -22.70 5.62
CA VAL A 198 8.52 -22.97 4.72
C VAL A 198 8.52 -24.44 4.24
N GLU A 199 7.37 -25.11 4.26
CA GLU A 199 7.29 -26.48 3.76
C GLU A 199 7.35 -26.54 2.24
N LEU A 200 8.19 -27.43 1.72
CA LEU A 200 8.23 -27.75 0.30
C LEU A 200 7.14 -28.81 0.04
N CYS A 201 6.04 -28.37 -0.55
CA CYS A 201 4.99 -29.26 -1.04
C CYS A 201 4.98 -29.16 -2.56
N SER A 202 4.94 -30.29 -3.24
CA SER A 202 4.62 -30.33 -4.68
C SER A 202 3.15 -29.97 -4.89
N LEU A 203 2.83 -29.57 -6.11
CA LEU A 203 1.46 -29.22 -6.48
C LEU A 203 0.53 -30.42 -6.27
N ASN A 204 -0.62 -30.18 -5.66
CA ASN A 204 -1.62 -31.21 -5.43
C ASN A 204 -2.27 -31.66 -6.76
N GLU A 205 -2.95 -32.83 -6.75
CA GLU A 205 -3.74 -33.28 -7.90
C GLU A 205 -4.82 -32.25 -8.27
N SER A 206 -5.49 -31.63 -7.29
CA SER A 206 -6.36 -30.45 -7.47
C SER A 206 -5.62 -29.20 -7.10
N ILE A 207 -5.45 -28.28 -8.05
CA ILE A 207 -4.72 -27.00 -7.89
C ILE A 207 -5.62 -26.00 -7.17
N LYS A 208 -5.20 -25.53 -6.00
CA LYS A 208 -5.98 -24.64 -5.16
C LYS A 208 -5.47 -23.19 -5.28
N ILE A 209 -6.30 -22.37 -5.90
CA ILE A 209 -6.02 -20.94 -6.04
C ILE A 209 -6.73 -20.18 -4.90
N LEU A 210 -6.06 -19.20 -4.33
CA LEU A 210 -6.61 -18.31 -3.29
C LEU A 210 -6.73 -16.89 -3.82
N TYR A 211 -7.88 -16.27 -3.57
CA TYR A 211 -8.08 -14.83 -3.69
C TYR A 211 -8.47 -14.24 -2.35
N ILE A 212 -7.89 -13.07 -1.98
CA ILE A 212 -8.26 -12.31 -0.78
C ILE A 212 -8.42 -10.85 -1.16
N GLY A 213 -9.63 -10.30 -1.01
CA GLY A 213 -9.87 -8.90 -1.30
C GLY A 213 -11.34 -8.50 -1.37
N ARG A 214 -11.59 -7.24 -1.68
CA ARG A 214 -12.94 -6.73 -1.96
C ARG A 214 -13.40 -7.23 -3.33
N PHE A 215 -14.71 -7.27 -3.51
CA PHE A 215 -15.34 -7.63 -4.79
C PHE A 215 -15.75 -6.37 -5.56
N ASP A 216 -14.76 -5.52 -5.84
CA ASP A 216 -14.96 -4.31 -6.62
C ASP A 216 -14.29 -4.40 -8.01
N SER A 217 -14.72 -3.54 -8.92
CA SER A 217 -14.24 -3.51 -10.31
C SER A 217 -12.72 -3.33 -10.41
N ASN A 218 -12.10 -2.64 -9.46
CA ASN A 218 -10.64 -2.51 -9.43
C ASN A 218 -9.93 -3.83 -9.12
N LYS A 219 -10.54 -4.69 -8.28
CA LYS A 219 -9.96 -5.98 -7.88
C LYS A 219 -10.09 -7.08 -8.93
N ASN A 220 -10.97 -6.88 -9.93
CA ASN A 220 -11.03 -7.66 -11.17
C ASN A 220 -11.23 -9.18 -10.95
N VAL A 221 -12.02 -9.54 -9.93
CA VAL A 221 -12.26 -10.96 -9.56
C VAL A 221 -13.02 -11.70 -10.64
N VAL A 222 -13.99 -11.06 -11.30
CA VAL A 222 -14.78 -11.64 -12.38
C VAL A 222 -13.87 -12.16 -13.50
N ARG A 223 -12.90 -11.34 -13.95
CA ARG A 223 -11.96 -11.78 -15.00
C ARG A 223 -11.03 -12.90 -14.57
N LEU A 224 -10.65 -12.92 -13.30
CA LEU A 224 -9.89 -14.05 -12.72
C LEU A 224 -10.72 -15.35 -12.79
N LEU A 225 -12.02 -15.27 -12.44
CA LEU A 225 -12.93 -16.43 -12.51
C LEU A 225 -13.14 -16.89 -13.97
N GLU A 226 -13.31 -15.97 -14.92
CA GLU A 226 -13.40 -16.28 -16.36
C GLU A 226 -12.15 -17.05 -16.84
N ALA A 227 -10.95 -16.61 -16.46
CA ALA A 227 -9.70 -17.28 -16.84
C ALA A 227 -9.58 -18.68 -16.20
N ILE A 228 -9.95 -18.80 -14.93
CA ILE A 228 -9.94 -20.09 -14.22
C ILE A 228 -10.94 -21.06 -14.86
N ASN A 229 -12.14 -20.61 -15.19
CA ASN A 229 -13.16 -21.46 -15.83
C ASN A 229 -12.68 -22.05 -17.15
N GLU A 230 -11.98 -21.25 -17.96
CA GLU A 230 -11.37 -21.73 -19.21
C GLU A 230 -10.28 -22.78 -18.95
N LEU A 231 -9.40 -22.53 -17.97
CA LEU A 231 -8.29 -23.43 -17.63
C LEU A 231 -8.77 -24.76 -17.03
N ARG A 232 -9.94 -24.83 -16.41
CA ARG A 232 -10.51 -26.05 -15.84
C ARG A 232 -10.81 -27.12 -16.89
N THR A 233 -10.87 -26.76 -18.15
CA THR A 233 -10.95 -27.75 -19.24
C THR A 233 -9.69 -28.62 -19.36
N LYS A 234 -8.55 -28.14 -18.81
CA LYS A 234 -7.23 -28.78 -18.91
C LYS A 234 -6.61 -29.14 -17.56
N TYR A 235 -6.95 -28.41 -16.50
CA TYR A 235 -6.37 -28.55 -15.18
C TYR A 235 -7.47 -28.66 -14.12
N PRO A 236 -7.33 -29.54 -13.12
CA PRO A 236 -8.27 -29.65 -11.99
C PRO A 236 -8.05 -28.45 -11.02
N ILE A 237 -8.66 -27.31 -11.29
CA ILE A 237 -8.49 -26.08 -10.51
C ILE A 237 -9.72 -25.83 -9.64
N GLU A 238 -9.46 -25.47 -8.37
CA GLU A 238 -10.42 -24.94 -7.41
C GLU A 238 -9.98 -23.53 -6.99
N ILE A 239 -10.92 -22.66 -6.66
CA ILE A 239 -10.61 -21.34 -6.13
C ILE A 239 -11.33 -21.06 -4.81
N THR A 240 -10.57 -20.58 -3.83
CA THR A 240 -11.10 -20.07 -2.56
C THR A 240 -11.16 -18.55 -2.61
N LEU A 241 -12.34 -17.98 -2.39
CA LEU A 241 -12.58 -16.54 -2.32
C LEU A 241 -12.78 -16.08 -0.89
N ILE A 242 -11.97 -15.11 -0.43
CA ILE A 242 -12.09 -14.48 0.90
C ILE A 242 -12.27 -12.97 0.70
N GLY A 243 -13.32 -12.41 1.30
CA GLY A 243 -13.59 -10.98 1.24
C GLY A 243 -15.03 -10.64 0.96
N GLY A 244 -15.27 -9.68 0.06
CA GLY A 244 -16.60 -9.18 -0.27
C GLY A 244 -16.65 -7.65 -0.23
N ASP A 245 -17.86 -7.10 -0.18
CA ASP A 245 -18.15 -5.66 -0.22
C ASP A 245 -17.53 -4.95 -1.43
N GLY A 246 -18.27 -4.87 -2.48
CA GLY A 246 -17.85 -4.12 -3.67
C GLY A 246 -19.01 -4.02 -4.65
N ASP A 247 -18.81 -3.20 -5.67
CA ASP A 247 -19.78 -2.97 -6.73
C ASP A 247 -20.03 -4.21 -7.60
N GLN A 248 -19.14 -5.21 -7.55
CA GLN A 248 -19.26 -6.47 -8.28
C GLN A 248 -19.70 -7.65 -7.41
N GLN A 249 -20.10 -7.45 -6.17
CA GLN A 249 -20.52 -8.52 -5.26
C GLN A 249 -21.58 -9.44 -5.89
N HIS A 250 -22.62 -8.87 -6.51
CA HIS A 250 -23.70 -9.63 -7.12
C HIS A 250 -23.25 -10.49 -8.32
N LEU A 251 -22.26 -10.02 -9.10
CA LEU A 251 -21.71 -10.79 -10.22
C LEU A 251 -20.98 -12.05 -9.71
N ILE A 252 -20.20 -11.88 -8.66
CA ILE A 252 -19.43 -12.97 -8.05
C ILE A 252 -20.37 -13.98 -7.37
N GLU A 253 -21.42 -13.52 -6.72
CA GLU A 253 -22.45 -14.40 -6.13
C GLU A 253 -23.17 -15.23 -7.22
N ASN A 254 -23.41 -14.66 -8.40
CA ASN A 254 -23.93 -15.42 -9.53
C ASN A 254 -22.94 -16.49 -10.01
N GLU A 255 -21.65 -16.16 -10.15
CA GLU A 255 -20.61 -17.13 -10.51
C GLU A 255 -20.54 -18.27 -9.47
N ILE A 256 -20.60 -17.96 -8.17
CA ILE A 256 -20.61 -18.96 -7.10
C ILE A 256 -21.85 -19.87 -7.23
N SER A 257 -23.02 -19.30 -7.54
CA SER A 257 -24.25 -20.07 -7.70
C SER A 257 -24.20 -21.04 -8.89
N MET A 258 -23.54 -20.66 -9.97
CA MET A 258 -23.41 -21.47 -11.18
C MET A 258 -22.28 -22.51 -11.07
N HIS A 259 -21.25 -22.22 -10.29
CA HIS A 259 -19.97 -22.93 -10.28
C HIS A 259 -19.49 -23.29 -8.86
N GLY A 260 -20.41 -23.52 -7.93
CA GLY A 260 -20.11 -23.85 -6.53
C GLY A 260 -19.32 -25.13 -6.33
N GLU A 261 -19.20 -25.97 -7.34
CA GLU A 261 -18.40 -27.17 -7.30
C GLU A 261 -16.89 -26.91 -7.25
N TYR A 262 -16.42 -25.72 -7.68
CA TYR A 262 -15.00 -25.34 -7.63
C TYR A 262 -14.73 -23.94 -7.05
N ILE A 263 -15.78 -23.13 -6.83
CA ILE A 263 -15.66 -21.80 -6.22
C ILE A 263 -16.09 -21.88 -4.76
N HIS A 264 -15.14 -21.77 -3.84
CA HIS A 264 -15.38 -21.85 -2.40
C HIS A 264 -15.36 -20.46 -1.77
N TYR A 265 -16.53 -19.88 -1.51
CA TYR A 265 -16.64 -18.56 -0.89
C TYR A 265 -16.73 -18.67 0.63
N LEU A 266 -15.77 -18.07 1.34
CA LEU A 266 -15.67 -18.13 2.81
C LEU A 266 -16.08 -16.81 3.50
N GLY A 267 -16.54 -15.81 2.74
CA GLY A 267 -16.87 -14.52 3.32
C GLY A 267 -15.64 -13.76 3.83
N LYS A 268 -15.86 -12.79 4.73
CA LYS A 268 -14.78 -12.01 5.32
C LYS A 268 -14.20 -12.72 6.53
N ILE A 269 -12.88 -12.83 6.59
CA ILE A 269 -12.15 -13.44 7.69
C ILE A 269 -11.24 -12.38 8.30
N TYR A 270 -11.48 -12.02 9.57
CA TYR A 270 -10.70 -11.02 10.32
C TYR A 270 -9.70 -11.67 11.26
N ASP A 271 -9.96 -12.90 11.68
CA ASP A 271 -9.05 -13.70 12.49
C ASP A 271 -7.84 -14.13 11.65
N LYS A 272 -6.66 -13.66 12.05
CA LYS A 272 -5.43 -13.87 11.29
C LYS A 272 -4.91 -15.29 11.36
N GLU A 273 -5.08 -16.00 12.47
CA GLU A 273 -4.67 -17.39 12.60
C GLU A 273 -5.52 -18.28 11.70
N LYS A 274 -6.84 -18.05 11.72
CA LYS A 274 -7.75 -18.73 10.81
C LYS A 274 -7.40 -18.41 9.35
N LEU A 275 -7.12 -17.14 9.04
CA LEU A 275 -6.74 -16.72 7.69
C LEU A 275 -5.44 -17.42 7.24
N MET A 276 -4.40 -17.44 8.09
CA MET A 276 -3.15 -18.16 7.80
C MET A 276 -3.39 -19.65 7.56
N SER A 277 -4.25 -20.29 8.37
CA SER A 277 -4.56 -21.71 8.19
C SER A 277 -5.23 -22.00 6.85
N ILE A 278 -6.02 -21.06 6.32
CA ILE A 278 -6.64 -21.17 5.00
C ILE A 278 -5.60 -20.90 3.91
N VAL A 279 -4.78 -19.85 4.05
CA VAL A 279 -3.71 -19.55 3.10
C VAL A 279 -2.83 -20.78 2.87
N ARG A 280 -2.40 -21.47 3.93
CA ARG A 280 -1.55 -22.70 3.88
C ARG A 280 -2.19 -23.88 3.17
N LYS A 281 -3.52 -23.90 3.02
CA LYS A 281 -4.24 -24.98 2.33
C LYS A 281 -4.36 -24.75 0.83
N ASN A 282 -3.86 -23.62 0.33
CA ASN A 282 -3.89 -23.28 -1.07
C ASN A 282 -2.48 -23.34 -1.67
N ASP A 283 -2.41 -23.47 -2.98
CA ASP A 283 -1.16 -23.61 -3.73
C ASP A 283 -0.68 -22.27 -4.31
N ILE A 284 -1.58 -21.46 -4.85
CA ILE A 284 -1.27 -20.22 -5.58
C ILE A 284 -2.12 -19.09 -5.01
N PHE A 285 -1.53 -17.93 -4.78
CA PHE A 285 -2.30 -16.71 -4.53
C PHE A 285 -2.44 -15.90 -5.81
N ALA A 286 -3.68 -15.57 -6.20
CA ALA A 286 -3.97 -14.81 -7.41
C ALA A 286 -4.80 -13.55 -7.09
N MET A 287 -4.28 -12.37 -7.43
CA MET A 287 -5.00 -11.10 -7.37
C MET A 287 -4.57 -10.21 -8.54
N VAL A 288 -5.46 -10.01 -9.51
CA VAL A 288 -5.17 -9.33 -10.79
C VAL A 288 -5.84 -7.94 -10.85
N SER A 289 -5.66 -7.15 -9.81
CA SER A 289 -6.25 -5.81 -9.66
C SER A 289 -5.78 -4.86 -10.76
N HIS A 290 -6.65 -4.01 -11.30
CA HIS A 290 -6.27 -2.97 -12.27
C HIS A 290 -5.34 -1.91 -11.67
N GLY A 291 -5.46 -1.63 -10.38
CA GLY A 291 -4.60 -0.70 -9.65
C GLY A 291 -4.34 -1.15 -8.23
N GLU A 292 -3.08 -1.22 -7.84
CA GLU A 292 -2.63 -1.55 -6.50
C GLU A 292 -1.44 -0.67 -6.11
N THR A 293 -1.45 -0.14 -4.89
CA THR A 293 -0.34 0.68 -4.39
C THR A 293 0.83 -0.16 -3.91
N PHE A 294 0.53 -1.24 -3.19
CA PHE A 294 1.52 -2.19 -2.67
C PHE A 294 0.96 -3.62 -2.68
N GLY A 295 -0.27 -3.81 -2.13
CA GLY A 295 -0.88 -5.12 -1.99
C GLY A 295 -0.24 -5.93 -0.86
N LEU A 296 -0.49 -5.52 0.40
CA LEU A 296 0.06 -6.19 1.59
C LEU A 296 -0.19 -7.71 1.58
N VAL A 297 -1.34 -8.12 1.07
CA VAL A 297 -1.74 -9.53 0.99
C VAL A 297 -0.77 -10.37 0.15
N TYR A 298 -0.09 -9.81 -0.85
CA TYR A 298 0.96 -10.54 -1.59
C TYR A 298 2.11 -10.92 -0.65
N ALA A 299 2.60 -9.95 0.14
CA ALA A 299 3.67 -10.21 1.09
C ALA A 299 3.22 -11.18 2.19
N GLU A 300 1.98 -11.08 2.67
CA GLU A 300 1.38 -12.00 3.63
C GLU A 300 1.34 -13.43 3.08
N CYS A 301 0.87 -13.63 1.84
CA CYS A 301 0.82 -14.93 1.19
C CYS A 301 2.21 -15.52 0.90
N LEU A 302 3.18 -14.69 0.52
CA LEU A 302 4.58 -15.12 0.36
C LEU A 302 5.16 -15.67 1.65
N THR A 303 4.86 -15.07 2.83
CA THR A 303 5.33 -15.62 4.12
C THR A 303 4.78 -17.00 4.41
N GLN A 304 3.66 -17.36 3.78
CA GLN A 304 3.05 -18.71 3.90
C GLN A 304 3.45 -19.63 2.73
N GLY A 305 4.39 -19.19 1.90
CA GLY A 305 5.00 -20.00 0.86
C GLY A 305 4.28 -20.00 -0.49
N LEU A 306 3.20 -19.23 -0.71
CA LEU A 306 2.44 -19.27 -1.96
C LEU A 306 3.14 -18.48 -3.07
N PRO A 307 3.38 -19.09 -4.25
CA PRO A 307 3.66 -18.34 -5.47
C PRO A 307 2.50 -17.42 -5.85
N LEU A 308 2.82 -16.34 -6.56
CA LEU A 308 1.89 -15.24 -6.81
C LEU A 308 1.54 -15.05 -8.29
N LEU A 309 0.26 -14.82 -8.57
CA LEU A 309 -0.18 -14.13 -9.78
C LEU A 309 -0.55 -12.70 -9.43
N TYR A 310 0.13 -11.72 -10.03
CA TYR A 310 -0.05 -10.29 -9.76
C TYR A 310 -0.15 -9.48 -11.05
N THR A 311 -0.48 -8.20 -10.96
CA THR A 311 -0.62 -7.34 -12.14
C THR A 311 0.66 -6.58 -12.44
N LEU A 312 1.08 -6.59 -13.72
CA LEU A 312 2.16 -5.76 -14.24
C LEU A 312 1.86 -4.26 -14.08
N LYS A 313 2.90 -3.46 -13.90
CA LYS A 313 2.84 -1.99 -13.73
C LYS A 313 2.01 -1.52 -12.52
N THR A 314 1.76 -2.39 -11.55
CA THR A 314 1.14 -2.03 -10.26
C THR A 314 2.14 -2.15 -9.11
N GLY A 315 1.69 -1.85 -7.89
CA GLY A 315 2.58 -1.71 -6.74
C GLY A 315 3.47 -2.91 -6.43
N PHE A 316 3.04 -4.15 -6.73
CA PHE A 316 3.85 -5.34 -6.47
C PHE A 316 4.84 -5.66 -7.60
N ASP A 317 4.57 -5.19 -8.82
CA ASP A 317 5.48 -5.39 -9.95
C ASP A 317 6.88 -4.84 -9.67
N ASN A 318 7.92 -5.45 -10.20
CA ASN A 318 9.33 -5.14 -9.95
C ASN A 318 9.80 -5.30 -8.48
N MET A 319 8.97 -5.89 -7.58
CA MET A 319 9.45 -6.27 -6.24
C MET A 319 10.40 -7.45 -6.30
N TYR A 320 10.18 -8.35 -7.25
CA TYR A 320 11.01 -9.51 -7.58
C TYR A 320 11.09 -9.69 -9.11
N PRO A 321 12.11 -10.37 -9.64
CA PRO A 321 12.16 -10.74 -11.04
C PRO A 321 10.96 -11.62 -11.44
N GLN A 322 10.50 -11.51 -12.69
CA GLN A 322 9.49 -12.40 -13.26
C GLN A 322 9.97 -13.85 -13.19
N GLY A 323 9.08 -14.76 -12.77
CA GLY A 323 9.43 -16.17 -12.56
C GLY A 323 10.24 -16.47 -11.29
N TYR A 324 10.45 -15.49 -10.39
CA TYR A 324 11.14 -15.75 -9.14
C TYR A 324 10.18 -16.14 -8.01
N VAL A 325 9.10 -15.38 -7.80
CA VAL A 325 8.05 -15.67 -6.82
C VAL A 325 6.69 -15.89 -7.46
N GLY A 326 6.60 -15.85 -8.77
CA GLY A 326 5.37 -15.94 -9.56
C GLY A 326 5.46 -15.06 -10.80
N TYR A 327 4.31 -14.73 -11.38
CA TYR A 327 4.22 -14.01 -12.64
C TYR A 327 3.29 -12.81 -12.58
N GLY A 328 3.73 -11.70 -13.19
CA GLY A 328 2.91 -10.54 -13.46
C GLY A 328 2.19 -10.68 -14.78
N VAL A 329 0.92 -10.24 -14.82
CA VAL A 329 0.03 -10.37 -15.97
C VAL A 329 -0.62 -9.04 -16.33
N ASP A 330 -1.11 -8.90 -17.54
CA ASP A 330 -2.00 -7.80 -17.93
C ASP A 330 -3.41 -8.07 -17.38
N SER A 331 -3.86 -7.23 -16.46
CA SER A 331 -5.18 -7.38 -15.84
C SER A 331 -6.36 -7.15 -16.81
N TYR A 332 -6.11 -6.57 -17.97
CA TYR A 332 -7.12 -6.36 -19.02
C TYR A 332 -7.23 -7.53 -20.00
N SER A 333 -6.28 -8.47 -20.02
CA SER A 333 -6.28 -9.65 -20.90
C SER A 333 -6.54 -10.92 -20.11
N LYS A 334 -7.64 -11.63 -20.44
CA LYS A 334 -7.96 -12.95 -19.89
C LYS A 334 -6.85 -13.95 -20.27
N GLU A 335 -6.39 -13.91 -21.50
CA GLU A 335 -5.34 -14.78 -22.04
C GLU A 335 -4.02 -14.58 -21.27
N SER A 336 -3.68 -13.34 -20.91
CA SER A 336 -2.50 -13.06 -20.08
C SER A 336 -2.61 -13.66 -18.68
N ILE A 337 -3.81 -13.65 -18.09
CA ILE A 337 -4.08 -14.26 -16.79
C ILE A 337 -3.94 -15.79 -16.89
N GLU A 338 -4.52 -16.41 -17.92
CA GLU A 338 -4.40 -17.84 -18.21
C GLU A 338 -2.93 -18.25 -18.37
N ASP A 339 -2.18 -17.56 -19.22
CA ASP A 339 -0.75 -17.82 -19.46
C ASP A 339 0.07 -17.69 -18.17
N GLY A 340 -0.23 -16.69 -17.33
CA GLY A 340 0.42 -16.51 -16.06
C GLY A 340 0.18 -17.67 -15.10
N LEU A 341 -1.06 -18.17 -15.00
CA LEU A 341 -1.41 -19.33 -14.20
C LEU A 341 -0.74 -20.61 -14.72
N ILE A 342 -0.75 -20.83 -16.04
CA ILE A 342 -0.07 -21.98 -16.67
C ILE A 342 1.43 -21.99 -16.34
N LYS A 343 2.09 -20.83 -16.43
CA LYS A 343 3.51 -20.72 -16.06
C LYS A 343 3.75 -21.05 -14.60
N ILE A 344 2.90 -20.54 -13.68
CA ILE A 344 3.03 -20.88 -12.25
C ILE A 344 2.84 -22.37 -12.02
N ILE A 345 1.86 -23.01 -12.65
CA ILE A 345 1.59 -24.44 -12.55
C ILE A 345 2.81 -25.24 -13.02
N ASN A 346 3.34 -24.91 -14.19
CA ASN A 346 4.48 -25.63 -14.79
C ASN A 346 5.79 -25.47 -14.02
N GLU A 347 5.98 -24.34 -13.34
CA GLU A 347 7.22 -24.00 -12.62
C GLU A 347 7.03 -24.00 -11.08
N TYR A 348 5.94 -24.59 -10.60
CA TYR A 348 5.50 -24.51 -9.21
C TYR A 348 6.59 -24.85 -8.20
N ASP A 349 7.26 -25.99 -8.36
CA ASP A 349 8.29 -26.47 -7.42
C ASP A 349 9.47 -25.49 -7.33
N GLN A 350 9.86 -24.88 -8.47
CA GLN A 350 10.94 -23.89 -8.47
C GLN A 350 10.50 -22.59 -7.82
N LEU A 351 9.27 -22.14 -8.09
CA LEU A 351 8.72 -20.94 -7.47
C LEU A 351 8.59 -21.11 -5.94
N ARG A 352 8.11 -22.25 -5.47
CA ARG A 352 8.05 -22.58 -4.04
C ARG A 352 9.42 -22.56 -3.37
N LYS A 353 10.44 -23.16 -4.00
CA LYS A 353 11.82 -23.10 -3.51
C LYS A 353 12.31 -21.66 -3.37
N ASN A 354 12.09 -20.84 -4.38
CA ASN A 354 12.49 -19.42 -4.37
C ASN A 354 11.77 -18.65 -3.26
N VAL A 355 10.44 -18.82 -3.13
CA VAL A 355 9.63 -18.17 -2.08
C VAL A 355 10.14 -18.54 -0.69
N ASN A 356 10.47 -19.82 -0.46
CA ASN A 356 10.96 -20.30 0.82
C ASN A 356 12.35 -19.76 1.20
N GLN A 357 13.14 -19.29 0.22
CA GLN A 357 14.45 -18.69 0.44
C GLN A 357 14.39 -17.17 0.67
N LEU A 358 13.20 -16.56 0.61
CA LEU A 358 13.06 -15.11 0.75
C LEU A 358 13.41 -14.63 2.17
N ASN A 359 14.14 -13.54 2.23
CA ASN A 359 14.22 -12.74 3.44
C ASN A 359 13.05 -11.73 3.49
N PHE A 360 12.20 -11.88 4.50
CA PHE A 360 11.02 -11.06 4.71
C PHE A 360 11.26 -9.83 5.61
N ASP A 361 12.49 -9.60 6.09
CA ASP A 361 12.82 -8.49 7.00
C ASP A 361 12.44 -7.12 6.43
N ARG A 362 12.50 -6.98 5.09
CA ARG A 362 12.06 -5.78 4.38
C ARG A 362 10.59 -5.38 4.64
N TYR A 363 9.76 -6.31 5.12
CA TYR A 363 8.36 -6.10 5.47
C TYR A 363 8.16 -5.95 6.99
N SER A 364 9.22 -6.03 7.78
CA SER A 364 9.16 -5.82 9.23
C SER A 364 9.00 -4.34 9.57
N TRP A 365 8.00 -4.02 10.36
CA TRP A 365 7.78 -2.66 10.86
C TRP A 365 8.97 -2.11 11.64
N GLY A 366 9.70 -2.96 12.37
CA GLY A 366 10.91 -2.57 13.10
C GLY A 366 12.01 -2.07 12.17
N LEU A 367 12.32 -2.81 11.08
CA LEU A 367 13.33 -2.39 10.11
C LEU A 367 12.87 -1.17 9.30
N ILE A 368 11.60 -1.13 8.90
CA ILE A 368 11.00 0.00 8.20
C ILE A 368 11.12 1.26 9.04
N ALA A 369 10.71 1.20 10.30
CA ALA A 369 10.78 2.33 11.23
C ALA A 369 12.21 2.81 11.47
N LYS A 370 13.17 1.88 11.60
CA LYS A 370 14.60 2.20 11.71
C LYS A 370 15.10 2.99 10.49
N ASN A 371 14.70 2.59 9.28
CA ASN A 371 15.06 3.29 8.05
C ASN A 371 14.44 4.70 8.00
N TYR A 372 13.16 4.85 8.35
CA TYR A 372 12.51 6.17 8.44
C TYR A 372 13.17 7.06 9.50
N TYR A 373 13.47 6.51 10.68
CA TYR A 373 14.13 7.25 11.76
C TYR A 373 15.53 7.73 11.35
N SER A 374 16.33 6.84 10.71
CA SER A 374 17.64 7.21 10.18
C SER A 374 17.57 8.36 9.18
N ILE A 375 16.60 8.33 8.26
CA ILE A 375 16.39 9.43 7.32
C ILE A 375 16.05 10.72 8.06
N LEU A 376 15.10 10.68 9.01
CA LEU A 376 14.65 11.87 9.74
C LEU A 376 15.74 12.48 10.61
N SER A 377 16.64 11.65 11.15
CA SER A 377 17.78 12.09 11.96
C SER A 377 18.90 12.76 11.15
N THR A 378 18.89 12.60 9.82
CA THR A 378 19.89 13.18 8.90
C THR A 378 19.36 14.38 8.12
N LEU A 379 18.09 14.76 8.29
CA LEU A 379 17.51 15.94 7.66
C LEU A 379 18.01 17.23 8.31
#